data_cee05e1038268afcb15384e2bb2bfb48
#
_entry.id   cee05e1038268afcb15384e2bb2bfb48
#
_cell.length_a   1.000
_cell.length_b   1.000
_cell.length_c   1.000
_cell.angle_alpha   90.00
_cell.angle_beta   90.00
_cell.angle_gamma   90.00
#
_symmetry.space_group_name_H-M   'P 1'
#
loop_
_entity.id
_entity.type
_entity.pdbx_description
1 polymer ?
#
loop_
_entity_poly.entity_id
_entity_poly.type
_entity_poly.pdbx_seq_one_letter_code
_entity_poly.pdbx_strand_id
1 'polypeptide(L)'
;MSSQQVVLQVIYPPSAASSFNMDYYLNSHIPMVKKRWGPQGLQSCIVTTGAKDAGYYVQTTLVWENMTSLENVKDADVVREDVKNFTDIPPYRWVGIVAYQG
;
A
#
# COMPACT_ATOMS: atom_id res chain seq x y z
N MET A 1 -16.60 21.64 5.75
CA MET A 1 -16.97 20.30 5.32
C MET A 1 -15.81 19.36 5.57
N SER A 2 -16.06 18.30 6.26
CA SER A 2 -15.00 17.34 6.52
C SER A 2 -14.75 16.47 5.29
N SER A 3 -13.49 16.24 5.00
CA SER A 3 -13.10 15.33 3.93
C SER A 3 -13.17 13.91 4.44
N GLN A 4 -13.66 13.00 3.62
CA GLN A 4 -13.65 11.60 3.96
C GLN A 4 -12.27 11.01 3.72
N GLN A 5 -11.84 10.14 4.62
CA GLN A 5 -10.63 9.36 4.41
C GLN A 5 -10.84 8.41 3.24
N VAL A 6 -9.75 8.09 2.56
CA VAL A 6 -9.76 7.08 1.51
C VAL A 6 -8.72 6.02 1.82
N VAL A 7 -8.91 4.86 1.25
CA VAL A 7 -8.02 3.72 1.46
C VAL A 7 -7.51 3.27 0.10
N LEU A 8 -6.20 3.19 -0.03
CA LEU A 8 -5.56 2.55 -1.18
C LEU A 8 -5.14 1.15 -0.74
N GLN A 9 -5.70 0.14 -1.40
CA GLN A 9 -5.31 -1.25 -1.17
C GLN A 9 -4.32 -1.67 -2.24
N VAL A 10 -3.17 -2.18 -1.83
CA VAL A 10 -2.14 -2.70 -2.73
C VAL A 10 -2.05 -4.19 -2.46
N ILE A 11 -2.36 -5.00 -3.46
CA ILE A 11 -2.57 -6.43 -3.27
C ILE A 11 -1.62 -7.23 -4.16
N TYR A 12 -0.80 -8.07 -3.54
CA TYR A 12 0.09 -8.98 -4.24
C TYR A 12 -0.56 -10.37 -4.28
N PRO A 13 -0.74 -10.95 -5.48
CA PRO A 13 -1.45 -12.23 -5.61
C PRO A 13 -0.63 -13.39 -5.03
N PRO A 14 -1.25 -14.56 -4.86
CA PRO A 14 -0.53 -15.73 -4.33
C PRO A 14 0.72 -16.11 -5.11
N SER A 15 0.74 -15.84 -6.42
CA SER A 15 1.91 -16.11 -7.26
C SER A 15 3.15 -15.30 -6.86
N ALA A 16 3.00 -14.24 -6.10
CA ALA A 16 4.13 -13.44 -5.65
C ALA A 16 4.95 -14.14 -4.56
N ALA A 17 4.40 -15.18 -3.92
CA ALA A 17 5.06 -15.84 -2.79
C ALA A 17 6.46 -16.35 -3.12
N SER A 18 6.69 -16.79 -4.36
CA SER A 18 7.97 -17.38 -4.74
C SER A 18 9.09 -16.36 -4.89
N SER A 19 8.77 -15.08 -5.12
CA SER A 19 9.78 -14.05 -5.35
C SER A 19 9.77 -12.95 -4.28
N PHE A 20 8.79 -12.96 -3.36
CA PHE A 20 8.58 -11.83 -2.45
C PHE A 20 9.60 -11.83 -1.30
N ASN A 21 10.37 -10.76 -1.20
CA ASN A 21 11.32 -10.56 -0.12
C ASN A 21 10.65 -9.75 0.99
N MET A 22 10.09 -10.45 1.97
CA MET A 22 9.35 -9.81 3.05
C MET A 22 10.24 -8.92 3.92
N ASP A 23 11.48 -9.32 4.16
CA ASP A 23 12.40 -8.52 4.97
C ASP A 23 12.66 -7.17 4.32
N TYR A 24 12.92 -7.15 3.01
CA TYR A 24 13.10 -5.90 2.28
C TYR A 24 11.83 -5.08 2.33
N TYR A 25 10.69 -5.71 2.09
CA TYR A 25 9.40 -5.02 2.05
C TYR A 25 9.13 -4.29 3.37
N LEU A 26 9.29 -4.96 4.49
CA LEU A 26 8.97 -4.39 5.81
C LEU A 26 10.05 -3.44 6.33
N ASN A 27 11.31 -3.68 6.00
CA ASN A 27 12.42 -2.91 6.56
C ASN A 27 12.93 -1.79 5.67
N SER A 28 12.57 -1.80 4.40
CA SER A 28 13.06 -0.80 3.43
C SER A 28 11.94 -0.15 2.65
N HIS A 29 11.07 -0.94 2.02
CA HIS A 29 10.01 -0.39 1.17
C HIS A 29 8.96 0.38 1.96
N ILE A 30 8.37 -0.24 2.96
CA ILE A 30 7.31 0.39 3.75
C ILE A 30 7.81 1.63 4.50
N PRO A 31 8.99 1.60 5.17
CA PRO A 31 9.51 2.82 5.78
C PRO A 31 9.73 3.95 4.78
N MET A 32 10.18 3.64 3.57
CA MET A 32 10.37 4.64 2.53
C MET A 32 9.03 5.24 2.10
N VAL A 33 8.00 4.42 1.94
CA VAL A 33 6.65 4.89 1.61
C VAL A 33 6.12 5.84 2.69
N LYS A 34 6.25 5.45 3.95
CA LYS A 34 5.78 6.26 5.07
C LYS A 34 6.53 7.59 5.15
N LYS A 35 7.82 7.58 4.92
CA LYS A 35 8.63 8.79 4.96
C LYS A 35 8.26 9.76 3.85
N ARG A 36 8.04 9.24 2.64
CA ARG A 36 7.71 10.09 1.48
C ARG A 36 6.27 10.57 1.49
N TRP A 37 5.35 9.72 1.86
CA TRP A 37 3.92 10.00 1.72
C TRP A 37 3.25 10.48 3.01
N GLY A 38 3.85 10.24 4.18
CA GLY A 38 3.32 10.76 5.45
C GLY A 38 3.05 12.25 5.41
N PRO A 39 4.05 13.09 5.03
CA PRO A 39 3.81 14.53 4.93
C PRO A 39 2.79 14.94 3.87
N GLN A 40 2.47 14.05 2.95
CA GLN A 40 1.53 14.32 1.86
C GLN A 40 0.10 13.87 2.17
N GLY A 41 -0.15 13.29 3.34
CA GLY A 41 -1.49 12.90 3.75
C GLY A 41 -1.70 11.43 4.05
N LEU A 42 -0.67 10.60 3.95
CA LEU A 42 -0.78 9.19 4.34
C LEU A 42 -0.80 9.12 5.88
N GLN A 43 -1.89 8.60 6.44
CA GLN A 43 -2.10 8.58 7.89
C GLN A 43 -1.68 7.27 8.54
N SER A 44 -1.91 6.15 7.88
CA SER A 44 -1.51 4.85 8.42
C SER A 44 -1.31 3.84 7.32
N CYS A 45 -0.60 2.78 7.67
CA CYS A 45 -0.25 1.72 6.75
C CYS A 45 -0.34 0.40 7.51
N ILE A 46 -1.12 -0.53 7.00
CA ILE A 46 -1.29 -1.85 7.61
C ILE A 46 -0.92 -2.89 6.56
N VAL A 47 0.05 -3.73 6.88
CA VAL A 47 0.45 -4.84 6.01
C VAL A 47 -0.10 -6.13 6.58
N THR A 48 -0.83 -6.88 5.77
CA THR A 48 -1.32 -8.19 6.16
C THR A 48 -0.83 -9.24 5.17
N THR A 49 -0.58 -10.43 5.68
CA THR A 49 -0.29 -11.59 4.84
C THR A 49 -1.55 -12.43 4.77
N GLY A 50 -1.75 -13.10 3.63
CA GLY A 50 -2.94 -13.89 3.44
C GLY A 50 -3.03 -15.04 4.42
N ALA A 51 -4.17 -15.15 5.09
CA ALA A 51 -4.46 -16.32 5.89
C ALA A 51 -4.74 -17.50 4.94
N LYS A 52 -4.91 -18.69 5.49
CA LYS A 52 -5.16 -19.88 4.68
C LYS A 52 -6.32 -19.62 3.72
N ASP A 53 -6.09 -19.91 2.44
CA ASP A 53 -7.09 -19.77 1.36
C ASP A 53 -7.56 -18.33 1.13
N ALA A 54 -6.76 -17.31 1.50
CA ALA A 54 -7.14 -15.91 1.33
C ALA A 54 -6.93 -15.53 -0.11
N GLY A 55 -6.89 -15.66 -1.06
CA GLY A 55 -6.76 -15.17 -2.43
C GLY A 55 -5.70 -14.10 -2.63
N TYR A 56 -4.83 -13.84 -1.64
CA TYR A 56 -3.71 -12.92 -1.80
C TYR A 56 -2.52 -13.39 -0.95
N TYR A 57 -1.33 -12.92 -1.30
CA TYR A 57 -0.13 -13.20 -0.52
C TYR A 57 0.15 -12.08 0.48
N VAL A 58 0.21 -10.83 0.00
CA VAL A 58 0.40 -9.66 0.84
C VAL A 58 -0.61 -8.60 0.41
N GLN A 59 -1.23 -7.95 1.39
CA GLN A 59 -2.10 -6.81 1.15
C GLN A 59 -1.67 -5.66 2.05
N THR A 60 -1.47 -4.49 1.46
CA THR A 60 -1.12 -3.29 2.20
C THR A 60 -2.24 -2.29 2.10
N THR A 61 -2.75 -1.89 3.28
CA THR A 61 -3.82 -0.91 3.40
C THR A 61 -3.21 0.43 3.76
N LEU A 62 -3.33 1.39 2.86
CA LEU A 62 -2.80 2.74 3.04
C LEU A 62 -3.99 3.69 3.25
N VAL A 63 -4.08 4.26 4.44
CA VAL A 63 -5.17 5.17 4.80
C VAL A 63 -4.71 6.59 4.56
N TRP A 64 -5.44 7.32 3.72
CA TRP A 64 -5.13 8.71 3.34
C TRP A 64 -6.15 9.66 3.94
N GLU A 65 -5.72 10.89 4.23
CA GLU A 65 -6.59 11.89 4.84
C GLU A 65 -7.79 12.24 3.95
N ASN A 66 -7.61 12.22 2.62
CA ASN A 66 -8.68 12.47 1.66
C ASN A 66 -8.24 12.08 0.25
N MET A 67 -9.18 12.09 -0.69
CA MET A 67 -8.92 11.72 -2.07
C MET A 67 -7.95 12.69 -2.75
N THR A 68 -8.07 13.98 -2.45
CA THR A 68 -7.20 14.99 -3.07
C THR A 68 -5.72 14.73 -2.75
N SER A 69 -5.42 14.37 -1.51
CA SER A 69 -4.04 14.05 -1.11
C SER A 69 -3.52 12.84 -1.88
N LEU A 70 -4.35 11.81 -2.02
CA LEU A 70 -3.96 10.63 -2.77
C LEU A 70 -3.74 10.95 -4.25
N GLU A 71 -4.64 11.71 -4.86
CA GLU A 71 -4.53 12.04 -6.29
C GLU A 71 -3.34 12.93 -6.60
N ASN A 72 -2.94 13.77 -5.65
CA ASN A 72 -1.83 14.70 -5.84
C ASN A 72 -0.49 14.20 -5.29
N VAL A 73 -0.42 12.94 -4.93
CA VAL A 73 0.80 12.38 -4.33
C VAL A 73 1.98 12.49 -5.29
N LYS A 74 3.13 12.87 -4.74
CA LYS A 74 4.39 12.95 -5.46
C LYS A 74 5.20 11.68 -5.21
N ASP A 75 6.17 11.42 -6.07
CA ASP A 75 7.10 10.31 -5.93
C ASP A 75 6.45 8.92 -6.07
N ALA A 76 5.27 8.84 -6.71
CA ALA A 76 4.64 7.56 -6.96
C ALA A 76 5.52 6.67 -7.86
N ASP A 77 6.25 7.27 -8.77
CA ASP A 77 7.17 6.55 -9.64
C ASP A 77 8.35 5.94 -8.86
N VAL A 78 8.86 6.65 -7.86
CA VAL A 78 9.95 6.15 -7.01
C VAL A 78 9.46 4.93 -6.23
N VAL A 79 8.26 5.00 -5.68
CA VAL A 79 7.67 3.89 -4.93
C VAL A 79 7.44 2.69 -5.86
N ARG A 80 6.92 2.92 -7.05
CA ARG A 80 6.67 1.86 -8.04
C ARG A 80 7.97 1.18 -8.48
N GLU A 81 9.01 1.96 -8.73
CA GLU A 81 10.31 1.43 -9.16
C GLU A 81 10.92 0.51 -8.11
N ASP A 82 10.65 0.75 -6.84
CA ASP A 82 11.22 -0.06 -5.78
C ASP A 82 10.62 -1.47 -5.69
N VAL A 83 9.46 -1.69 -6.33
CA VAL A 83 8.78 -2.99 -6.29
C VAL A 83 9.69 -4.12 -6.80
N LYS A 84 10.45 -3.86 -7.84
CA LYS A 84 11.35 -4.86 -8.43
C LYS A 84 12.42 -5.36 -7.46
N ASN A 85 12.67 -4.61 -6.38
CA ASN A 85 13.66 -4.99 -5.39
C ASN A 85 13.13 -6.02 -4.39
N PHE A 86 11.82 -6.28 -4.38
CA PHE A 86 11.28 -7.29 -3.46
C PHE A 86 10.37 -8.31 -4.15
N THR A 87 9.92 -8.09 -5.38
CA THR A 87 9.13 -9.11 -6.09
C THR A 87 9.18 -8.89 -7.59
N ASP A 88 8.97 -9.97 -8.35
CA ASP A 88 8.84 -9.94 -9.81
C ASP A 88 7.37 -9.77 -10.23
N ILE A 89 6.42 -9.88 -9.30
CA ILE A 89 5.00 -9.88 -9.62
C ILE A 89 4.41 -8.54 -9.24
N PRO A 90 3.83 -7.80 -10.20
CA PRO A 90 3.23 -6.50 -9.87
C PRO A 90 1.95 -6.68 -9.05
N PRO A 91 1.64 -5.71 -8.18
CA PRO A 91 0.40 -5.75 -7.43
C PRO A 91 -0.75 -5.21 -8.28
N TYR A 92 -1.97 -5.45 -7.83
CA TYR A 92 -3.11 -4.70 -8.29
C TYR A 92 -3.66 -3.86 -7.13
N ARG A 93 -4.47 -2.87 -7.46
CA ARG A 93 -4.86 -1.85 -6.49
C ARG A 93 -6.34 -1.51 -6.58
N TRP A 94 -6.90 -1.14 -5.42
CA TRP A 94 -8.24 -0.58 -5.33
C TRP A 94 -8.16 0.70 -4.52
N VAL A 95 -9.08 1.63 -4.80
CA VAL A 95 -9.25 2.81 -3.98
C VAL A 95 -10.68 2.81 -3.48
N GLY A 96 -10.86 2.96 -2.17
CA GLY A 96 -12.17 3.02 -1.56
C GLY A 96 -12.30 4.27 -0.72
N ILE A 97 -13.52 4.76 -0.57
CA ILE A 97 -13.84 5.88 0.30
C ILE A 97 -14.36 5.29 1.62
N VAL A 98 -13.82 5.77 2.74
CA VAL A 98 -14.24 5.26 4.04
C VAL A 98 -15.66 5.71 4.31
N ALA A 99 -16.58 4.75 4.38
CA ALA A 99 -17.98 5.02 4.68
C ALA A 99 -18.24 5.02 6.19
N TYR A 100 -17.48 4.23 6.93
CA TYR A 100 -17.62 4.13 8.39
C TYR A 100 -16.32 3.62 8.99
N GLN A 101 -15.97 4.17 10.12
CA GLN A 101 -14.79 3.73 10.89
C GLN A 101 -15.16 3.89 12.36
N GLY A 102 -15.04 2.81 13.09
CA GLY A 102 -15.44 2.89 14.49
C GLY A 102 -14.68 1.99 15.39
#